data_681caf7612357199656ffdb40c55d33e
#
_entry.id   681caf7612357199656ffdb40c55d33e
#
_cell.length_a   1.000
_cell.length_b   1.000
_cell.length_c   1.000
_cell.angle_alpha   90.00
_cell.angle_beta   90.00
_cell.angle_gamma   90.00
#
_symmetry.space_group_name_H-M   'P 1'
#
loop_
_entity.id
_entity.type
_entity.pdbx_description
1 polymer ?
#
loop_
_entity_poly.entity_id
_entity_poly.type
_entity_poly.pdbx_seq_one_letter_code
_entity_poly.pdbx_strand_id
1 'polypeptide(L)'
;MTTPEDLENAVDIVDLVQRYIKLKKAGTNYKAVCPFPGHNEKTPSFMVSPAKQLAYCFGCHKWGGALKFIMDVENCEFRESMEILGGITGLKIWNVNPEKVKQAKNLYHIYKDAKTYYKSALQKYPEVKKYLIDRGISDEIIDKFDFGYADSWVELYNYLKKSGFDDKMINDSAIFVNVWAKKDKFINRIIFPIQNARWDYVAFTWRIIWKWEPKYLNSPATSIYDKSAILYWLFKARNSITKKDFVIVTEWQMDTISLHQHWFTNAVAISWTALTDKHIKTLKRLTHKIYLCFDGDKAWEKATKLSIENLKNKDLEIKIIVMPENWDPDDYIKSGWDFQELIEKAVSPIWFLIEKADFNINSIDDKKKFLTEILQTLKSYNSIVEKDFYLKEIAKKLDLREDTVYEAFNRTRLKREDNFVENNVKKVEYNSEDYAIWYIINDESVLVELREKIIFRDFISLDLANFLAEWWTIIEKMELQKKERFKALAMKIEENSLSQTNDVVWNTIEKLVKKINLDSYKKAIKILKEKMNSWDMDAFAEYTKVVKSAREMGLK
;
A
#
# COMPACT_ATOMS: atom_id res chain seq x y z
N MET A 1 7.56 -22.87 27.51
CA MET A 1 6.87 -22.15 26.42
C MET A 1 5.44 -21.96 26.88
N THR A 2 4.95 -20.74 26.91
CA THR A 2 3.56 -20.47 27.29
C THR A 2 2.62 -20.97 26.20
N THR A 3 1.77 -21.91 26.52
CA THR A 3 0.77 -22.45 25.62
C THR A 3 -0.49 -21.56 25.59
N PRO A 4 -1.38 -21.69 24.60
CA PRO A 4 -2.68 -21.02 24.62
C PRO A 4 -3.47 -21.32 25.90
N GLU A 5 -3.38 -22.56 26.38
CA GLU A 5 -4.03 -23.02 27.58
C GLU A 5 -3.47 -22.36 28.86
N ASP A 6 -2.14 -22.17 28.92
CA ASP A 6 -1.52 -21.40 30.01
C ASP A 6 -2.01 -19.96 30.10
N LEU A 7 -2.24 -19.31 28.94
CA LEU A 7 -2.78 -17.97 28.86
C LEU A 7 -4.24 -17.89 29.29
N GLU A 8 -5.06 -18.83 28.85
CA GLU A 8 -6.48 -18.89 29.24
C GLU A 8 -6.63 -19.18 30.74
N ASN A 9 -5.77 -20.03 31.29
CA ASN A 9 -5.77 -20.34 32.73
C ASN A 9 -5.22 -19.22 33.61
N ALA A 10 -4.44 -18.30 33.03
CA ALA A 10 -3.83 -17.18 33.76
C ALA A 10 -4.75 -15.94 33.90
N VAL A 11 -5.93 -15.97 33.30
CA VAL A 11 -6.87 -14.84 33.33
C VAL A 11 -8.27 -15.31 33.74
N ASP A 12 -8.94 -14.53 34.59
CA ASP A 12 -10.37 -14.74 34.83
C ASP A 12 -11.18 -14.07 33.72
N ILE A 13 -12.12 -14.81 33.11
CA ILE A 13 -12.94 -14.32 31.99
C ILE A 13 -13.79 -13.12 32.38
N VAL A 14 -14.21 -13.00 33.64
CA VAL A 14 -15.02 -11.86 34.11
C VAL A 14 -14.15 -10.61 34.15
N ASP A 15 -12.94 -10.71 34.71
CA ASP A 15 -11.98 -9.61 34.78
C ASP A 15 -11.54 -9.17 33.39
N LEU A 16 -11.35 -10.12 32.49
CA LEU A 16 -11.03 -9.82 31.09
C LEU A 16 -12.16 -9.04 30.42
N VAL A 17 -13.39 -9.55 30.50
CA VAL A 17 -14.55 -8.93 29.85
C VAL A 17 -14.87 -7.55 30.43
N GLN A 18 -14.65 -7.34 31.73
CA GLN A 18 -14.85 -6.05 32.39
C GLN A 18 -13.93 -4.93 31.87
N ARG A 19 -12.81 -5.27 31.22
CA ARG A 19 -11.95 -4.29 30.55
C ARG A 19 -12.61 -3.69 29.30
N TYR A 20 -13.60 -4.37 28.73
CA TYR A 20 -14.29 -3.97 27.50
C TYR A 20 -15.70 -3.42 27.75
N ILE A 21 -16.43 -4.00 28.71
CA ILE A 21 -17.82 -3.66 29.00
C ILE A 21 -18.14 -3.77 30.49
N LYS A 22 -19.14 -3.02 30.95
CA LYS A 22 -19.66 -3.14 32.32
C LYS A 22 -20.56 -4.38 32.44
N LEU A 23 -20.17 -5.31 33.30
CA LEU A 23 -20.94 -6.50 33.62
C LEU A 23 -21.89 -6.26 34.81
N LYS A 24 -23.11 -6.79 34.72
CA LYS A 24 -24.10 -6.83 35.82
C LYS A 24 -24.27 -8.27 36.29
N LYS A 25 -24.23 -8.52 37.57
CA LYS A 25 -24.46 -9.87 38.17
C LYS A 25 -25.86 -10.36 37.82
N ALA A 26 -25.98 -11.60 37.38
CA ALA A 26 -27.26 -12.28 37.07
C ALA A 26 -27.21 -13.73 37.57
N GLY A 27 -27.55 -13.94 38.83
CA GLY A 27 -27.41 -15.20 39.55
C GLY A 27 -25.92 -15.54 39.74
N THR A 28 -25.51 -16.74 39.29
CA THR A 28 -24.12 -17.21 39.29
C THR A 28 -23.29 -16.70 38.14
N ASN A 29 -23.92 -16.04 37.15
CA ASN A 29 -23.28 -15.53 35.96
C ASN A 29 -23.32 -13.99 35.92
N TYR A 30 -22.72 -13.40 34.88
CA TYR A 30 -22.78 -11.97 34.59
C TYR A 30 -23.46 -11.74 33.24
N LYS A 31 -24.14 -10.59 33.10
CA LYS A 31 -24.90 -10.20 31.91
C LYS A 31 -24.54 -8.78 31.45
N ALA A 32 -24.48 -8.57 30.13
CA ALA A 32 -24.26 -7.28 29.52
C ALA A 32 -24.87 -7.18 28.11
N VAL A 33 -24.82 -5.99 27.52
CA VAL A 33 -25.03 -5.81 26.07
C VAL A 33 -23.82 -6.39 25.34
N CYS A 34 -24.06 -7.02 24.20
CA CYS A 34 -23.00 -7.70 23.44
C CYS A 34 -21.90 -6.75 22.97
N PRO A 35 -20.61 -7.04 23.26
CA PRO A 35 -19.50 -6.20 22.80
C PRO A 35 -19.01 -6.54 21.40
N PHE A 36 -19.50 -7.61 20.80
CA PHE A 36 -18.97 -8.08 19.51
C PHE A 36 -19.37 -7.15 18.35
N PRO A 37 -18.42 -6.78 17.49
CA PRO A 37 -18.69 -5.98 16.32
C PRO A 37 -19.80 -6.59 15.44
N GLY A 38 -20.69 -5.72 14.95
CA GLY A 38 -21.81 -6.15 14.09
C GLY A 38 -23.07 -6.60 14.83
N HIS A 39 -23.06 -6.67 16.17
CA HIS A 39 -24.25 -6.98 16.95
C HIS A 39 -24.66 -5.79 17.81
N ASN A 40 -25.62 -4.99 17.31
CA ASN A 40 -26.19 -3.87 18.03
C ASN A 40 -27.52 -4.24 18.66
N GLU A 41 -27.54 -4.37 19.97
CA GLU A 41 -28.76 -4.69 20.74
C GLU A 41 -29.02 -3.67 21.83
N LYS A 42 -30.29 -3.50 22.18
CA LYS A 42 -30.71 -2.68 23.34
C LYS A 42 -30.90 -3.51 24.60
N THR A 43 -31.22 -4.79 24.42
CA THR A 43 -31.49 -5.73 25.51
C THR A 43 -30.28 -6.61 25.75
N PRO A 44 -29.74 -6.69 26.98
CA PRO A 44 -28.57 -7.50 27.26
C PRO A 44 -28.79 -8.98 26.92
N SER A 45 -28.05 -9.51 25.95
CA SER A 45 -28.05 -10.93 25.58
C SER A 45 -26.70 -11.62 25.78
N PHE A 46 -25.68 -10.86 26.16
CA PHE A 46 -24.34 -11.38 26.39
C PHE A 46 -24.18 -11.85 27.84
N MET A 47 -23.75 -13.10 28.05
CA MET A 47 -23.53 -13.70 29.35
C MET A 47 -22.10 -14.19 29.52
N VAL A 48 -21.56 -14.06 30.75
CA VAL A 48 -20.24 -14.55 31.14
C VAL A 48 -20.41 -15.49 32.33
N SER A 49 -19.89 -16.69 32.19
CA SER A 49 -19.90 -17.72 33.22
C SER A 49 -18.53 -17.89 33.88
N PRO A 50 -18.35 -17.42 35.13
CA PRO A 50 -17.10 -17.63 35.88
C PRO A 50 -16.77 -19.10 36.06
N ALA A 51 -17.77 -19.92 36.36
CA ALA A 51 -17.58 -21.36 36.62
C ALA A 51 -17.09 -22.13 35.39
N LYS A 52 -17.47 -21.69 34.19
CA LYS A 52 -17.08 -22.31 32.91
C LYS A 52 -15.94 -21.59 32.20
N GLN A 53 -15.53 -20.45 32.72
CA GLN A 53 -14.55 -19.54 32.05
C GLN A 53 -14.92 -19.28 30.59
N LEU A 54 -16.23 -19.00 30.33
CA LEU A 54 -16.80 -18.82 29.00
C LEU A 54 -17.68 -17.59 28.93
N ALA A 55 -17.63 -16.91 27.80
CA ALA A 55 -18.57 -15.88 27.39
C ALA A 55 -19.45 -16.41 26.24
N TYR A 56 -20.74 -16.05 26.24
CA TYR A 56 -21.73 -16.45 25.23
C TYR A 56 -22.72 -15.32 24.97
N CYS A 57 -23.00 -15.01 23.70
CA CYS A 57 -24.06 -14.10 23.30
C CYS A 57 -25.25 -14.88 22.73
N PHE A 58 -26.43 -14.75 23.35
CA PHE A 58 -27.66 -15.39 22.87
C PHE A 58 -28.27 -14.73 21.64
N GLY A 59 -27.83 -13.51 21.30
CA GLY A 59 -28.29 -12.79 20.10
C GLY A 59 -27.52 -13.12 18.84
N CYS A 60 -26.17 -13.08 18.89
CA CYS A 60 -25.33 -13.39 17.71
C CYS A 60 -24.68 -14.78 17.77
N HIS A 61 -24.95 -15.56 18.81
CA HIS A 61 -24.45 -16.94 19.02
C HIS A 61 -22.92 -17.10 19.06
N LYS A 62 -22.16 -16.01 19.16
CA LYS A 62 -20.71 -16.09 19.38
C LYS A 62 -20.41 -16.51 20.82
N TRP A 63 -19.41 -17.39 20.98
CA TRP A 63 -19.03 -17.91 22.27
C TRP A 63 -17.57 -18.32 22.33
N GLY A 64 -16.97 -18.39 23.53
CA GLY A 64 -15.63 -18.92 23.72
C GLY A 64 -15.00 -18.54 25.07
N GLY A 65 -13.80 -19.06 25.29
CA GLY A 65 -12.90 -18.66 26.37
C GLY A 65 -12.22 -17.33 26.12
N ALA A 66 -11.20 -17.02 26.91
CA ALA A 66 -10.52 -15.73 26.90
C ALA A 66 -9.91 -15.38 25.53
N LEU A 67 -9.20 -16.30 24.88
CA LEU A 67 -8.60 -16.08 23.56
C LEU A 67 -9.66 -15.84 22.50
N LYS A 68 -10.70 -16.66 22.47
CA LYS A 68 -11.79 -16.50 21.50
C LYS A 68 -12.57 -15.22 21.72
N PHE A 69 -12.80 -14.81 22.97
CA PHE A 69 -13.41 -13.54 23.30
C PHE A 69 -12.59 -12.36 22.74
N ILE A 70 -11.26 -12.37 22.95
CA ILE A 70 -10.37 -11.33 22.39
C ILE A 70 -10.42 -11.33 20.86
N MET A 71 -10.34 -12.52 20.23
CA MET A 71 -10.44 -12.64 18.77
C MET A 71 -11.71 -11.99 18.22
N ASP A 72 -12.83 -12.21 18.88
CA ASP A 72 -14.14 -11.73 18.42
C ASP A 72 -14.38 -10.24 18.74
N VAL A 73 -13.90 -9.74 19.88
CA VAL A 73 -14.11 -8.33 20.28
C VAL A 73 -13.11 -7.39 19.60
N GLU A 74 -11.86 -7.81 19.47
CA GLU A 74 -10.80 -7.06 18.78
C GLU A 74 -10.81 -7.33 17.27
N ASN A 75 -11.55 -8.35 16.83
CA ASN A 75 -11.57 -8.84 15.47
C ASN A 75 -10.15 -9.15 14.93
N CYS A 76 -9.38 -9.89 15.75
CA CYS A 76 -7.98 -10.21 15.52
C CYS A 76 -7.75 -11.70 15.30
N GLU A 77 -6.58 -12.07 14.78
CA GLU A 77 -6.20 -13.48 14.60
C GLU A 77 -5.78 -14.14 15.94
N PHE A 78 -5.75 -15.47 15.94
CA PHE A 78 -5.36 -16.26 17.12
C PHE A 78 -4.00 -15.86 17.69
N ARG A 79 -3.00 -15.65 16.83
CA ARG A 79 -1.67 -15.20 17.26
C ARG A 79 -1.71 -13.83 17.96
N GLU A 80 -2.47 -12.90 17.41
CA GLU A 80 -2.64 -11.57 17.97
C GLU A 80 -3.42 -11.60 19.28
N SER A 81 -4.45 -12.46 19.39
CA SER A 81 -5.17 -12.65 20.65
C SER A 81 -4.27 -13.19 21.76
N MET A 82 -3.34 -14.09 21.42
CA MET A 82 -2.32 -14.56 22.36
C MET A 82 -1.41 -13.42 22.82
N GLU A 83 -0.96 -12.54 21.90
CA GLU A 83 -0.11 -11.38 22.22
C GLU A 83 -0.84 -10.40 23.16
N ILE A 84 -2.12 -10.15 22.91
CA ILE A 84 -2.97 -9.30 23.77
C ILE A 84 -3.11 -9.93 25.15
N LEU A 85 -3.46 -11.21 25.20
CA LEU A 85 -3.67 -11.92 26.47
C LEU A 85 -2.37 -12.07 27.27
N GLY A 86 -1.24 -12.29 26.58
CA GLY A 86 0.08 -12.28 27.20
C GLY A 86 0.46 -10.94 27.80
N GLY A 87 0.11 -9.84 27.13
CA GLY A 87 0.24 -8.49 27.67
C GLY A 87 -0.63 -8.25 28.92
N ILE A 88 -1.80 -8.86 28.97
CA ILE A 88 -2.73 -8.77 30.13
C ILE A 88 -2.24 -9.62 31.30
N THR A 89 -1.79 -10.84 31.05
CA THR A 89 -1.38 -11.82 32.08
C THR A 89 0.07 -11.66 32.52
N GLY A 90 0.89 -10.91 31.75
CA GLY A 90 2.35 -10.81 31.99
C GLY A 90 3.13 -12.05 31.56
N LEU A 91 2.49 -13.04 30.95
CA LEU A 91 3.14 -14.25 30.46
C LEU A 91 3.85 -14.01 29.13
N LYS A 92 5.11 -14.46 29.04
CA LYS A 92 5.90 -14.34 27.81
C LYS A 92 5.46 -15.37 26.77
N ILE A 93 4.89 -14.87 25.68
CA ILE A 93 4.50 -15.69 24.53
C ILE A 93 5.66 -15.71 23.54
N TRP A 94 6.10 -16.92 23.17
CA TRP A 94 7.12 -17.17 22.14
C TRP A 94 8.43 -16.36 22.32
N ASN A 95 9.45 -16.68 21.53
CA ASN A 95 10.64 -15.85 21.31
C ASN A 95 10.27 -14.59 20.51
N VAL A 96 9.41 -13.73 21.03
CA VAL A 96 9.28 -12.37 20.52
C VAL A 96 10.54 -11.68 20.95
N ASN A 97 11.39 -11.32 20.00
CA ASN A 97 12.59 -10.56 20.29
C ASN A 97 12.16 -9.27 21.03
N PRO A 98 12.51 -9.10 22.32
CA PRO A 98 12.07 -7.96 23.13
C PRO A 98 12.47 -6.61 22.51
N GLU A 99 13.57 -6.60 21.73
CA GLU A 99 14.02 -5.42 21.01
C GLU A 99 13.07 -5.03 19.89
N LYS A 100 12.55 -6.02 19.12
CA LYS A 100 11.54 -5.74 18.06
C LYS A 100 10.24 -5.18 18.64
N VAL A 101 9.78 -5.68 19.78
CA VAL A 101 8.58 -5.14 20.47
C VAL A 101 8.84 -3.72 20.94
N LYS A 102 10.01 -3.46 21.55
CA LYS A 102 10.40 -2.13 21.99
C LYS A 102 10.51 -1.16 20.81
N GLN A 103 11.12 -1.62 19.72
CA GLN A 103 11.23 -0.84 18.48
C GLN A 103 9.84 -0.50 17.91
N ALA A 104 8.94 -1.48 17.78
CA ALA A 104 7.58 -1.23 17.32
C ALA A 104 6.83 -0.22 18.22
N LYS A 105 6.93 -0.37 19.54
CA LYS A 105 6.35 0.59 20.50
C LYS A 105 6.88 2.00 20.32
N ASN A 106 8.20 2.14 20.14
CA ASN A 106 8.81 3.45 19.88
C ASN A 106 8.29 4.07 18.59
N LEU A 107 8.15 3.27 17.52
CA LEU A 107 7.60 3.75 16.25
C LEU A 107 6.18 4.27 16.40
N TYR A 108 5.28 3.55 17.10
CA TYR A 108 3.93 4.06 17.37
C TYR A 108 3.92 5.42 18.07
N HIS A 109 4.81 5.61 19.06
CA HIS A 109 4.93 6.88 19.76
C HIS A 109 5.45 7.97 18.83
N ILE A 110 6.49 7.69 18.03
CA ILE A 110 7.05 8.66 17.07
C ILE A 110 6.00 9.09 16.05
N TYR A 111 5.25 8.15 15.45
CA TYR A 111 4.22 8.48 14.48
C TYR A 111 3.07 9.29 15.11
N LYS A 112 2.69 8.98 16.35
CA LYS A 112 1.70 9.75 17.10
C LYS A 112 2.16 11.20 17.35
N ASP A 113 3.41 11.38 17.78
CA ASP A 113 3.98 12.69 18.06
C ASP A 113 4.20 13.49 16.78
N ALA A 114 4.71 12.84 15.72
CA ALA A 114 4.87 13.46 14.40
C ALA A 114 3.51 13.92 13.84
N LYS A 115 2.44 13.10 13.96
CA LYS A 115 1.08 13.51 13.60
C LYS A 115 0.64 14.76 14.36
N THR A 116 0.89 14.79 15.66
CA THR A 116 0.52 15.94 16.49
C THR A 116 1.26 17.20 16.06
N TYR A 117 2.55 17.09 15.78
CA TYR A 117 3.35 18.18 15.22
C TYR A 117 2.78 18.68 13.90
N TYR A 118 2.59 17.80 12.90
CA TYR A 118 2.08 18.18 11.59
C TYR A 118 0.68 18.81 11.65
N LYS A 119 -0.21 18.28 12.51
CA LYS A 119 -1.54 18.88 12.72
C LYS A 119 -1.43 20.28 13.30
N SER A 120 -0.54 20.50 14.26
CA SER A 120 -0.30 21.84 14.84
C SER A 120 0.37 22.79 13.83
N ALA A 121 1.26 22.27 12.98
CA ALA A 121 1.87 23.06 11.92
C ALA A 121 0.80 23.55 10.91
N LEU A 122 -0.13 22.70 10.48
CA LEU A 122 -1.21 23.11 9.57
C LEU A 122 -2.00 24.32 10.07
N GLN A 123 -2.19 24.45 11.39
CA GLN A 123 -2.91 25.59 11.98
C GLN A 123 -2.14 26.93 11.87
N LYS A 124 -0.82 26.85 11.68
CA LYS A 124 0.05 28.05 11.52
C LYS A 124 0.11 28.56 10.09
N TYR A 125 -0.39 27.78 9.14
CA TYR A 125 -0.33 28.08 7.69
C TYR A 125 -1.74 28.19 7.10
N PRO A 126 -2.45 29.31 7.28
CA PRO A 126 -3.81 29.49 6.83
C PRO A 126 -3.97 29.37 5.30
N GLU A 127 -2.90 29.66 4.53
CA GLU A 127 -2.88 29.50 3.08
C GLU A 127 -2.95 28.03 2.65
N VAL A 128 -2.32 27.11 3.43
CA VAL A 128 -2.40 25.67 3.19
C VAL A 128 -3.79 25.15 3.54
N LYS A 129 -4.35 25.63 4.64
CA LYS A 129 -5.71 25.31 5.04
C LYS A 129 -6.73 25.81 4.01
N LYS A 130 -6.56 27.04 3.52
CA LYS A 130 -7.37 27.61 2.45
C LYS A 130 -7.30 26.77 1.17
N TYR A 131 -6.11 26.29 0.77
CA TYR A 131 -5.99 25.38 -0.37
C TYR A 131 -6.85 24.12 -0.22
N LEU A 132 -6.94 23.54 0.98
CA LEU A 132 -7.81 22.37 1.25
C LEU A 132 -9.29 22.74 1.12
N ILE A 133 -9.69 23.90 1.65
CA ILE A 133 -11.07 24.41 1.56
C ILE A 133 -11.44 24.71 0.10
N ASP A 134 -10.55 25.39 -0.63
CA ASP A 134 -10.74 25.70 -2.06
C ASP A 134 -10.85 24.42 -2.91
N ARG A 135 -10.24 23.30 -2.46
CA ARG A 135 -10.45 21.97 -3.01
C ARG A 135 -11.74 21.28 -2.56
N GLY A 136 -12.59 21.96 -1.81
CA GLY A 136 -13.88 21.43 -1.36
C GLY A 136 -13.81 20.54 -0.11
N ILE A 137 -12.71 20.56 0.66
CA ILE A 137 -12.60 19.81 1.92
C ILE A 137 -13.00 20.71 3.08
N SER A 138 -14.02 20.31 3.84
CA SER A 138 -14.51 21.09 4.98
C SER A 138 -13.54 21.05 6.17
N ASP A 139 -13.62 22.06 7.03
CA ASP A 139 -12.86 22.11 8.29
C ASP A 139 -13.12 20.90 9.18
N GLU A 140 -14.36 20.41 9.21
CA GLU A 140 -14.73 19.21 9.97
C GLU A 140 -13.98 17.97 9.46
N ILE A 141 -13.83 17.85 8.15
CA ILE A 141 -13.10 16.74 7.52
C ILE A 141 -11.60 16.87 7.78
N ILE A 142 -11.03 18.07 7.68
CA ILE A 142 -9.63 18.32 8.01
C ILE A 142 -9.31 17.83 9.44
N ASP A 143 -10.17 18.17 10.40
CA ASP A 143 -10.02 17.74 11.78
C ASP A 143 -10.26 16.24 11.98
N LYS A 144 -11.30 15.69 11.35
CA LYS A 144 -11.71 14.28 11.46
C LYS A 144 -10.62 13.34 10.94
N PHE A 145 -9.94 13.73 9.86
CA PHE A 145 -8.89 12.96 9.21
C PHE A 145 -7.48 13.32 9.70
N ASP A 146 -7.37 14.18 10.71
CA ASP A 146 -6.11 14.60 11.33
C ASP A 146 -5.08 15.13 10.31
N PHE A 147 -5.53 15.94 9.33
CA PHE A 147 -4.64 16.50 8.34
C PHE A 147 -3.53 17.32 9.00
N GLY A 148 -2.35 17.27 8.40
CA GLY A 148 -1.18 18.01 8.84
C GLY A 148 -0.46 18.69 7.68
N TYR A 149 0.57 19.45 8.04
CA TYR A 149 1.47 20.10 7.09
C TYR A 149 2.92 19.96 7.55
N ALA A 150 3.79 19.57 6.65
CA ALA A 150 5.22 19.52 6.91
C ALA A 150 5.84 20.86 6.52
N ASP A 151 6.04 21.72 7.50
CA ASP A 151 6.41 23.13 7.35
C ASP A 151 7.90 23.41 7.35
N SER A 152 8.71 22.49 7.90
CA SER A 152 10.13 22.72 8.11
C SER A 152 10.95 21.45 7.90
N TRP A 153 12.19 21.65 7.42
CA TRP A 153 13.16 20.57 7.24
C TRP A 153 13.60 19.92 8.56
N VAL A 154 13.69 20.71 9.65
CA VAL A 154 14.36 20.29 10.89
C VAL A 154 13.49 20.39 12.14
N GLU A 155 12.40 21.12 12.11
CA GLU A 155 11.61 21.38 13.32
C GLU A 155 10.95 20.12 13.87
N LEU A 156 10.46 19.22 13.01
CA LEU A 156 9.95 17.92 13.46
C LEU A 156 11.03 17.12 14.18
N TYR A 157 12.28 17.11 13.66
CA TYR A 157 13.38 16.42 14.32
C TYR A 157 13.63 17.00 15.71
N ASN A 158 13.70 18.34 15.82
CA ASN A 158 13.90 19.03 17.09
C ASN A 158 12.76 18.74 18.07
N TYR A 159 11.52 18.70 17.59
CA TYR A 159 10.35 18.34 18.37
C TYR A 159 10.45 16.91 18.92
N LEU A 160 10.78 15.92 18.08
CA LEU A 160 10.94 14.53 18.49
C LEU A 160 12.12 14.35 19.49
N LYS A 161 13.22 15.07 19.30
CA LYS A 161 14.34 15.08 20.28
C LYS A 161 13.90 15.62 21.64
N LYS A 162 13.10 16.70 21.67
CA LYS A 162 12.52 17.25 22.92
C LYS A 162 11.53 16.28 23.58
N SER A 163 10.85 15.45 22.79
CA SER A 163 9.96 14.38 23.28
C SER A 163 10.72 13.15 23.81
N GLY A 164 12.07 13.16 23.77
CA GLY A 164 12.91 12.12 24.36
C GLY A 164 13.31 10.99 23.42
N PHE A 165 13.05 11.08 22.11
CA PHE A 165 13.49 10.07 21.15
C PHE A 165 14.97 10.27 20.78
N ASP A 166 15.72 9.18 20.73
CA ASP A 166 17.11 9.19 20.26
C ASP A 166 17.18 9.11 18.71
N ASP A 167 18.38 9.33 18.17
CA ASP A 167 18.59 9.38 16.72
C ASP A 167 18.30 8.03 16.03
N LYS A 168 18.58 6.92 16.71
CA LYS A 168 18.28 5.59 16.18
C LYS A 168 16.78 5.37 16.06
N MET A 169 16.02 5.71 17.10
CA MET A 169 14.56 5.62 17.07
C MET A 169 13.95 6.49 15.96
N ILE A 170 14.45 7.71 15.81
CA ILE A 170 13.99 8.65 14.77
C ILE A 170 14.34 8.10 13.39
N ASN A 171 15.53 7.55 13.18
CA ASN A 171 15.93 6.94 11.92
C ASN A 171 15.06 5.73 11.55
N ASP A 172 14.78 4.87 12.52
CA ASP A 172 13.94 3.68 12.33
C ASP A 172 12.50 4.02 11.89
N SER A 173 12.05 5.27 12.13
CA SER A 173 10.73 5.74 11.68
C SER A 173 10.64 5.97 10.18
N ALA A 174 11.77 6.09 9.49
CA ALA A 174 11.85 6.41 8.07
C ALA A 174 11.12 7.70 7.64
N ILE A 175 10.79 8.59 8.57
CA ILE A 175 10.17 9.91 8.30
C ILE A 175 11.22 10.86 7.69
N PHE A 176 12.48 10.71 8.06
CA PHE A 176 13.58 11.55 7.61
C PHE A 176 14.35 10.93 6.45
N VAL A 177 14.93 11.77 5.59
CA VAL A 177 15.80 11.30 4.49
C VAL A 177 17.02 10.59 5.09
N ASN A 178 17.67 11.25 6.05
CA ASN A 178 18.60 10.64 7.00
C ASN A 178 18.62 11.47 8.28
N VAL A 179 18.96 10.84 9.40
CA VAL A 179 18.98 11.52 10.71
C VAL A 179 20.08 12.56 10.79
N TRP A 180 21.20 12.34 10.10
CA TRP A 180 22.33 13.28 10.09
C TRP A 180 21.97 14.60 9.41
N ALA A 181 21.21 14.55 8.31
CA ALA A 181 20.72 15.75 7.64
C ALA A 181 19.53 16.38 8.38
N LYS A 182 18.90 15.67 9.34
CA LYS A 182 17.69 16.10 10.07
C LYS A 182 16.55 16.52 9.15
N LYS A 183 16.53 15.99 7.94
CA LYS A 183 15.70 16.47 6.84
C LYS A 183 14.42 15.67 6.74
N ASP A 184 13.28 16.32 7.02
CA ASP A 184 11.95 15.74 6.82
C ASP A 184 11.70 15.42 5.34
N LYS A 185 11.30 14.18 5.03
CA LYS A 185 10.97 13.75 3.67
C LYS A 185 9.76 14.48 3.10
N PHE A 186 8.90 15.00 3.95
CA PHE A 186 7.55 15.44 3.62
C PHE A 186 7.42 16.95 3.48
N ILE A 187 8.52 17.66 3.52
CA ILE A 187 8.56 19.12 3.48
C ILE A 187 7.64 19.72 2.38
N ASN A 188 6.95 20.79 2.72
CA ASN A 188 6.00 21.51 1.86
C ASN A 188 4.84 20.65 1.33
N ARG A 189 4.41 19.64 2.10
CA ARG A 189 3.34 18.72 1.71
C ARG A 189 2.25 18.64 2.77
N ILE A 190 1.02 18.43 2.30
CA ILE A 190 -0.12 18.07 3.16
C ILE A 190 0.07 16.62 3.58
N ILE A 191 -0.09 16.34 4.85
CA ILE A 191 0.11 15.04 5.48
C ILE A 191 -1.25 14.41 5.75
N PHE A 192 -1.41 13.16 5.31
CA PHE A 192 -2.55 12.31 5.62
C PHE A 192 -2.05 11.15 6.47
N PRO A 193 -2.39 11.12 7.77
CA PRO A 193 -1.96 10.03 8.65
C PRO A 193 -2.63 8.70 8.28
N ILE A 194 -1.85 7.62 8.30
CA ILE A 194 -2.33 6.26 8.09
C ILE A 194 -2.39 5.56 9.44
N GLN A 195 -3.54 4.96 9.73
CA GLN A 195 -3.79 4.19 10.94
C GLN A 195 -3.97 2.70 10.61
N ASN A 196 -3.50 1.86 11.53
CA ASN A 196 -3.78 0.42 11.50
C ASN A 196 -5.20 0.11 12.05
N ALA A 197 -5.56 -1.18 12.09
CA ALA A 197 -6.85 -1.62 12.62
C ALA A 197 -7.04 -1.35 14.13
N ARG A 198 -5.98 -0.93 14.84
CA ARG A 198 -5.97 -0.62 16.29
C ARG A 198 -5.92 0.87 16.60
N TRP A 199 -6.11 1.77 15.64
CA TRP A 199 -6.00 3.22 15.74
C TRP A 199 -4.58 3.77 15.90
N ASP A 200 -3.56 2.93 15.86
CA ASP A 200 -2.21 3.44 15.95
C ASP A 200 -1.82 4.09 14.62
N TYR A 201 -1.15 5.23 14.69
CA TYR A 201 -0.54 5.85 13.53
C TYR A 201 0.70 5.06 13.15
N VAL A 202 0.78 4.64 11.89
CA VAL A 202 1.83 3.72 11.42
C VAL A 202 2.61 4.25 10.23
N ALA A 203 2.05 5.23 9.53
CA ALA A 203 2.65 5.82 8.35
C ALA A 203 2.01 7.18 8.03
N PHE A 204 2.57 7.84 7.05
CA PHE A 204 2.00 9.02 6.41
C PHE A 204 1.95 8.80 4.91
N THR A 205 0.92 9.34 4.28
CA THR A 205 0.89 9.66 2.86
C THR A 205 0.75 11.16 2.72
N TRP A 206 1.16 11.71 1.60
CA TRP A 206 1.17 13.16 1.41
C TRP A 206 0.97 13.56 -0.03
N ARG A 207 0.46 14.77 -0.19
CA ARG A 207 0.23 15.41 -1.47
C ARG A 207 0.96 16.74 -1.51
N ILE A 208 1.60 17.02 -2.65
CA ILE A 208 2.22 18.33 -2.89
C ILE A 208 1.16 19.39 -3.19
N ILE A 209 1.38 20.60 -2.69
CA ILE A 209 0.51 21.76 -2.96
C ILE A 209 0.90 22.46 -4.25
N TRP A 210 2.20 22.46 -4.61
CA TRP A 210 2.77 23.17 -5.74
C TRP A 210 3.04 22.22 -6.93
N LYS A 211 3.33 22.77 -8.11
CA LYS A 211 3.60 22.01 -9.35
C LYS A 211 4.96 21.29 -9.33
N TRP A 212 5.14 20.33 -8.43
CA TRP A 212 6.32 19.48 -8.39
C TRP A 212 5.91 18.01 -8.48
N GLU A 213 6.74 17.17 -9.05
CA GLU A 213 6.52 15.72 -9.10
C GLU A 213 7.42 14.98 -8.09
N PRO A 214 7.00 13.85 -7.54
CA PRO A 214 5.69 13.19 -7.73
C PRO A 214 4.57 13.84 -6.91
N LYS A 215 3.34 13.85 -7.47
CA LYS A 215 2.15 14.46 -6.87
C LYS A 215 1.79 13.85 -5.51
N TYR A 216 1.98 12.53 -5.37
CA TYR A 216 1.77 11.78 -4.13
C TYR A 216 3.00 10.92 -3.83
N LEU A 217 3.24 10.67 -2.55
CA LEU A 217 4.24 9.73 -2.04
C LEU A 217 3.73 9.10 -0.74
N ASN A 218 4.18 7.86 -0.43
CA ASN A 218 3.83 7.17 0.81
C ASN A 218 5.08 6.92 1.65
N SER A 219 4.92 6.82 2.97
CA SER A 219 5.98 6.33 3.85
C SER A 219 6.53 4.99 3.32
N PRO A 220 7.83 4.76 3.42
CA PRO A 220 8.39 3.43 3.16
C PRO A 220 7.85 2.42 4.17
N ALA A 221 7.95 1.12 3.85
CA ALA A 221 7.58 0.06 4.76
C ALA A 221 8.46 0.09 6.03
N THR A 222 7.87 -0.20 7.18
CA THR A 222 8.54 -0.30 8.47
C THR A 222 8.09 -1.57 9.19
N SER A 223 8.65 -1.86 10.36
CA SER A 223 8.20 -3.01 11.17
C SER A 223 6.73 -2.91 11.64
N ILE A 224 6.10 -1.72 11.53
CA ILE A 224 4.69 -1.49 11.90
C ILE A 224 3.80 -1.09 10.72
N TYR A 225 4.37 -0.92 9.52
CA TYR A 225 3.65 -0.50 8.33
C TYR A 225 3.93 -1.42 7.14
N ASP A 226 2.94 -2.19 6.75
CA ASP A 226 2.92 -3.02 5.55
C ASP A 226 1.83 -2.50 4.61
N LYS A 227 2.25 -1.86 3.49
CA LYS A 227 1.32 -1.32 2.49
C LYS A 227 0.36 -2.37 1.93
N SER A 228 0.82 -3.62 1.82
CA SER A 228 0.04 -4.72 1.28
C SER A 228 -1.06 -5.23 2.23
N ALA A 229 -1.07 -4.77 3.47
CA ALA A 229 -2.01 -5.22 4.50
C ALA A 229 -2.92 -4.12 5.04
N ILE A 230 -2.55 -2.84 4.85
CA ILE A 230 -3.26 -1.72 5.43
C ILE A 230 -4.15 -1.05 4.40
N LEU A 231 -5.44 -0.98 4.73
CA LEU A 231 -6.44 -0.18 4.01
C LEU A 231 -6.61 1.16 4.72
N TYR A 232 -6.43 2.25 3.97
CA TYR A 232 -6.60 3.60 4.51
C TYR A 232 -8.02 3.80 5.04
N TRP A 233 -8.12 4.34 6.26
CA TRP A 233 -9.36 4.66 6.96
C TRP A 233 -10.26 3.46 7.33
N LEU A 234 -9.82 2.23 7.15
CA LEU A 234 -10.61 1.01 7.41
C LEU A 234 -11.19 1.01 8.83
N PHE A 235 -10.39 1.41 9.81
CA PHE A 235 -10.84 1.36 11.19
C PHE A 235 -12.12 2.18 11.40
N LYS A 236 -12.18 3.41 10.86
CA LYS A 236 -13.35 4.28 10.96
C LYS A 236 -14.52 3.81 10.09
N ALA A 237 -14.23 3.15 8.97
CA ALA A 237 -15.23 2.64 8.04
C ALA A 237 -15.89 1.33 8.51
N ARG A 238 -15.26 0.55 9.40
CA ARG A 238 -15.70 -0.81 9.80
C ARG A 238 -17.19 -0.90 10.12
N ASN A 239 -17.66 -0.07 11.02
CA ASN A 239 -19.07 -0.10 11.47
C ASN A 239 -20.03 0.19 10.32
N SER A 240 -19.67 1.13 9.44
CA SER A 240 -20.48 1.47 8.25
C SER A 240 -20.44 0.34 7.22
N ILE A 241 -19.30 -0.30 7.02
CA ILE A 241 -19.15 -1.47 6.13
C ILE A 241 -20.07 -2.59 6.62
N THR A 242 -19.97 -2.96 7.89
CA THR A 242 -20.81 -4.03 8.45
C THR A 242 -22.30 -3.67 8.44
N LYS A 243 -22.66 -2.41 8.73
CA LYS A 243 -24.06 -1.96 8.75
C LYS A 243 -24.67 -1.92 7.34
N LYS A 244 -23.93 -1.45 6.34
CA LYS A 244 -24.39 -1.36 4.95
C LYS A 244 -24.21 -2.68 4.20
N ASP A 245 -23.42 -3.62 4.75
CA ASP A 245 -23.06 -4.91 4.16
C ASP A 245 -22.34 -4.80 2.80
N PHE A 246 -21.59 -3.73 2.58
CA PHE A 246 -20.66 -3.62 1.47
C PHE A 246 -19.58 -2.57 1.77
N VAL A 247 -18.43 -2.70 1.07
CA VAL A 247 -17.32 -1.75 1.12
C VAL A 247 -17.08 -1.12 -0.25
N ILE A 248 -16.81 0.18 -0.28
CA ILE A 248 -16.32 0.87 -1.47
C ILE A 248 -14.80 0.96 -1.34
N VAL A 249 -14.08 0.39 -2.31
CA VAL A 249 -12.63 0.41 -2.36
C VAL A 249 -12.19 1.39 -3.42
N THR A 250 -11.56 2.49 -3.00
CA THR A 250 -10.97 3.49 -3.90
C THR A 250 -9.46 3.30 -4.00
N GLU A 251 -8.85 4.00 -4.92
CA GLU A 251 -7.39 4.00 -5.04
C GLU A 251 -6.74 4.94 -4.06
N TRP A 252 -7.21 6.18 -4.07
CA TRP A 252 -6.56 7.29 -3.40
C TRP A 252 -7.25 7.66 -2.09
N GLN A 253 -6.46 8.24 -1.20
CA GLN A 253 -6.96 8.77 0.04
C GLN A 253 -7.98 9.90 -0.18
N MET A 254 -7.74 10.75 -1.20
CA MET A 254 -8.62 11.89 -1.49
C MET A 254 -10.02 11.43 -1.87
N ASP A 255 -10.14 10.37 -2.67
CA ASP A 255 -11.44 9.82 -3.05
C ASP A 255 -12.20 9.29 -1.83
N THR A 256 -11.49 8.53 -0.98
CA THR A 256 -12.06 8.05 0.29
C THR A 256 -12.51 9.22 1.16
N ILE A 257 -11.70 10.27 1.30
CA ILE A 257 -12.02 11.46 2.11
C ILE A 257 -13.25 12.17 1.55
N SER A 258 -13.30 12.37 0.23
CA SER A 258 -14.45 12.99 -0.45
C SER A 258 -15.72 12.17 -0.26
N LEU A 259 -15.65 10.85 -0.44
CA LEU A 259 -16.75 9.95 -0.17
C LEU A 259 -17.25 10.04 1.28
N HIS A 260 -16.34 10.05 2.26
CA HIS A 260 -16.70 10.21 3.67
C HIS A 260 -17.33 11.56 4.00
N GLN A 261 -16.92 12.64 3.33
CA GLN A 261 -17.53 13.96 3.46
C GLN A 261 -18.98 13.94 2.98
N HIS A 262 -19.28 13.15 1.94
CA HIS A 262 -20.61 13.01 1.35
C HIS A 262 -21.38 11.76 1.85
N TRP A 263 -21.09 11.33 3.10
CA TRP A 263 -21.81 10.29 3.85
C TRP A 263 -21.62 8.84 3.36
N PHE A 264 -20.74 8.60 2.39
CA PHE A 264 -20.32 7.25 1.99
C PHE A 264 -19.23 6.71 2.93
N THR A 265 -19.59 6.56 4.20
CA THR A 265 -18.65 6.25 5.29
C THR A 265 -18.16 4.80 5.32
N ASN A 266 -18.56 3.98 4.37
CA ASN A 266 -18.07 2.62 4.13
C ASN A 266 -16.98 2.55 3.04
N ALA A 267 -16.34 3.68 2.71
CA ALA A 267 -15.25 3.76 1.76
C ALA A 267 -13.88 3.60 2.44
N VAL A 268 -12.94 2.94 1.73
CA VAL A 268 -11.54 2.72 2.13
C VAL A 268 -10.64 2.85 0.90
N ALA A 269 -9.33 3.19 1.09
CA ALA A 269 -8.38 3.22 -0.03
C ALA A 269 -7.28 2.18 0.08
N ILE A 270 -6.80 1.70 -1.08
CA ILE A 270 -5.69 0.74 -1.20
C ILE A 270 -4.30 1.39 -1.32
N SER A 271 -4.23 2.71 -1.48
CA SER A 271 -2.99 3.51 -1.40
C SER A 271 -1.86 3.03 -2.32
N TRP A 272 -2.06 3.05 -3.65
CA TRP A 272 -1.05 2.72 -4.67
C TRP A 272 -0.71 1.23 -4.84
N THR A 273 -1.50 0.35 -4.35
CA THR A 273 -1.30 -1.09 -4.53
C THR A 273 -2.51 -1.69 -5.21
N ALA A 274 -2.34 -2.80 -5.92
CA ALA A 274 -3.51 -3.61 -6.27
C ALA A 274 -4.14 -4.16 -4.98
N LEU A 275 -5.43 -4.50 -5.04
CA LEU A 275 -6.09 -5.16 -3.93
C LEU A 275 -5.44 -6.53 -3.66
N THR A 276 -4.75 -6.66 -2.53
CA THR A 276 -3.97 -7.85 -2.17
C THR A 276 -4.80 -8.90 -1.44
N ASP A 277 -4.29 -10.13 -1.32
CA ASP A 277 -4.89 -11.17 -0.49
C ASP A 277 -5.04 -10.78 0.98
N LYS A 278 -4.09 -10.00 1.52
CA LYS A 278 -4.17 -9.48 2.90
C LYS A 278 -5.31 -8.49 3.07
N HIS A 279 -5.50 -7.59 2.09
CA HIS A 279 -6.64 -6.67 2.07
C HIS A 279 -7.95 -7.44 1.98
N ILE A 280 -8.05 -8.40 1.06
CA ILE A 280 -9.23 -9.24 0.86
C ILE A 280 -9.56 -10.02 2.14
N LYS A 281 -8.59 -10.64 2.78
CA LYS A 281 -8.76 -11.37 4.04
C LYS A 281 -9.32 -10.46 5.14
N THR A 282 -8.87 -9.22 5.19
CA THR A 282 -9.34 -8.23 6.16
C THR A 282 -10.77 -7.79 5.86
N LEU A 283 -11.10 -7.50 4.60
CA LEU A 283 -12.45 -7.09 4.19
C LEU A 283 -13.49 -8.19 4.36
N LYS A 284 -13.14 -9.45 4.06
CA LYS A 284 -14.04 -10.62 4.25
C LYS A 284 -14.55 -10.80 5.68
N ARG A 285 -13.83 -10.30 6.67
CA ARG A 285 -14.28 -10.30 8.07
C ARG A 285 -15.40 -9.30 8.34
N LEU A 286 -15.61 -8.34 7.44
CA LEU A 286 -16.57 -7.25 7.62
C LEU A 286 -17.77 -7.38 6.68
N THR A 287 -17.53 -7.79 5.43
CA THR A 287 -18.55 -7.98 4.40
C THR A 287 -18.04 -8.90 3.30
N HIS A 288 -18.97 -9.54 2.57
CA HIS A 288 -18.69 -10.32 1.37
C HIS A 288 -18.90 -9.52 0.07
N LYS A 289 -19.30 -8.23 0.16
CA LYS A 289 -19.61 -7.39 -0.99
C LYS A 289 -18.58 -6.28 -1.15
N ILE A 290 -17.83 -6.31 -2.23
CA ILE A 290 -16.77 -5.34 -2.54
C ILE A 290 -17.13 -4.58 -3.80
N TYR A 291 -17.22 -3.26 -3.69
CA TYR A 291 -17.42 -2.35 -4.78
C TYR A 291 -16.10 -1.67 -5.10
N LEU A 292 -15.52 -1.94 -6.27
CA LEU A 292 -14.30 -1.28 -6.73
C LEU A 292 -14.69 0.02 -7.41
N CYS A 293 -14.12 1.14 -6.98
CA CYS A 293 -14.34 2.46 -7.52
C CYS A 293 -13.00 3.14 -7.77
N PHE A 294 -12.51 3.02 -8.99
CA PHE A 294 -11.23 3.56 -9.43
C PHE A 294 -11.45 4.66 -10.47
N ASP A 295 -10.40 5.41 -10.78
CA ASP A 295 -10.45 6.51 -11.74
C ASP A 295 -10.91 6.04 -13.13
N GLY A 296 -11.48 6.93 -13.93
CA GLY A 296 -11.98 6.61 -15.26
C GLY A 296 -10.93 6.62 -16.36
N ASP A 297 -9.63 6.45 -16.07
CA ASP A 297 -8.56 6.47 -17.03
C ASP A 297 -8.10 5.06 -17.50
N LYS A 298 -7.29 5.02 -18.59
CA LYS A 298 -6.83 3.74 -19.16
C LYS A 298 -5.86 2.97 -18.26
N ALA A 299 -5.15 3.63 -17.36
CA ALA A 299 -4.23 2.97 -16.42
C ALA A 299 -5.02 2.11 -15.42
N TRP A 300 -6.22 2.54 -15.09
CA TRP A 300 -7.13 1.91 -14.14
C TRP A 300 -7.86 0.70 -14.64
N GLU A 301 -8.10 0.61 -15.95
CA GLU A 301 -8.62 -0.63 -16.53
C GLU A 301 -7.72 -1.82 -16.19
N LYS A 302 -6.40 -1.61 -16.18
CA LYS A 302 -5.43 -2.65 -15.82
C LYS A 302 -5.49 -2.99 -14.33
N ALA A 303 -5.53 -1.99 -13.46
CA ALA A 303 -5.61 -2.19 -12.01
C ALA A 303 -6.93 -2.85 -11.61
N THR A 304 -8.04 -2.47 -12.27
CA THR A 304 -9.34 -3.12 -12.09
C THR A 304 -9.28 -4.59 -12.54
N LYS A 305 -8.71 -4.89 -13.72
CA LYS A 305 -8.52 -6.26 -14.20
C LYS A 305 -7.68 -7.10 -13.23
N LEU A 306 -6.58 -6.56 -12.73
CA LEU A 306 -5.72 -7.24 -11.75
C LEU A 306 -6.46 -7.47 -10.41
N SER A 307 -7.21 -6.47 -9.94
CA SER A 307 -8.03 -6.59 -8.72
C SER A 307 -9.12 -7.66 -8.88
N ILE A 308 -9.78 -7.72 -10.06
CA ILE A 308 -10.73 -8.77 -10.40
C ILE A 308 -10.05 -10.15 -10.34
N GLU A 309 -8.84 -10.29 -10.88
CA GLU A 309 -8.10 -11.54 -10.84
C GLU A 309 -7.77 -11.98 -9.42
N ASN A 310 -7.31 -11.07 -8.57
CA ASN A 310 -7.02 -11.36 -7.16
C ASN A 310 -8.28 -11.72 -6.35
N LEU A 311 -9.45 -11.25 -6.78
CA LEU A 311 -10.74 -11.52 -6.13
C LEU A 311 -11.41 -12.81 -6.62
N LYS A 312 -10.95 -13.42 -7.74
CA LYS A 312 -11.50 -14.68 -8.25
C LYS A 312 -11.41 -15.78 -7.19
N ASN A 313 -12.40 -16.64 -7.15
CA ASN A 313 -12.47 -17.82 -6.27
C ASN A 313 -12.44 -17.49 -4.76
N LYS A 314 -12.66 -16.22 -4.38
CA LYS A 314 -12.58 -15.81 -2.96
C LYS A 314 -13.95 -15.82 -2.24
N ASP A 315 -15.02 -16.33 -2.88
CA ASP A 315 -16.37 -16.29 -2.31
C ASP A 315 -16.77 -14.86 -1.88
N LEU A 316 -16.77 -13.94 -2.86
CA LEU A 316 -17.07 -12.52 -2.72
C LEU A 316 -17.98 -12.06 -3.85
N GLU A 317 -18.95 -11.25 -3.52
CA GLU A 317 -19.72 -10.48 -4.50
C GLU A 317 -18.92 -9.22 -4.87
N ILE A 318 -18.52 -9.12 -6.13
CA ILE A 318 -17.72 -8.01 -6.64
C ILE A 318 -18.57 -7.18 -7.57
N LYS A 319 -18.57 -5.87 -7.39
CA LYS A 319 -19.14 -4.90 -8.31
C LYS A 319 -18.13 -3.81 -8.66
N ILE A 320 -18.26 -3.27 -9.84
CA ILE A 320 -17.43 -2.18 -10.35
C ILE A 320 -18.31 -0.94 -10.48
N ILE A 321 -17.98 0.10 -9.75
CA ILE A 321 -18.54 1.44 -9.92
C ILE A 321 -17.79 2.07 -11.09
N VAL A 322 -18.44 2.21 -12.23
CA VAL A 322 -17.83 2.73 -13.45
C VAL A 322 -17.86 4.25 -13.41
N MET A 323 -16.69 4.86 -13.27
CA MET A 323 -16.55 6.31 -13.35
C MET A 323 -16.64 6.78 -14.81
N PRO A 324 -17.19 7.99 -15.08
CA PRO A 324 -17.07 8.60 -16.39
C PRO A 324 -15.61 8.76 -16.81
N GLU A 325 -15.37 8.80 -18.12
CA GLU A 325 -14.00 8.91 -18.66
C GLU A 325 -13.28 10.16 -18.14
N ASN A 326 -12.06 9.98 -17.64
CA ASN A 326 -11.20 10.99 -17.03
C ASN A 326 -11.75 11.66 -15.76
N TRP A 327 -12.72 11.05 -15.08
CA TRP A 327 -13.20 11.50 -13.78
C TRP A 327 -12.69 10.58 -12.67
N ASP A 328 -12.35 11.19 -11.54
CA ASP A 328 -12.14 10.47 -10.29
C ASP A 328 -13.38 10.62 -9.37
N PRO A 329 -13.52 9.81 -8.30
CA PRO A 329 -14.64 9.93 -7.36
C PRO A 329 -14.74 11.31 -6.69
N ASP A 330 -13.60 11.97 -6.42
CA ASP A 330 -13.53 13.30 -5.81
C ASP A 330 -14.14 14.35 -6.74
N ASP A 331 -13.72 14.38 -8.01
CA ASP A 331 -14.22 15.31 -9.02
C ASP A 331 -15.72 15.07 -9.33
N TYR A 332 -16.15 13.80 -9.40
CA TYR A 332 -17.54 13.43 -9.66
C TYR A 332 -18.49 13.97 -8.59
N ILE A 333 -18.14 13.76 -7.33
CA ILE A 333 -18.97 14.22 -6.20
C ILE A 333 -19.01 15.75 -6.13
N LYS A 334 -17.89 16.41 -6.36
CA LYS A 334 -17.80 17.88 -6.35
C LYS A 334 -18.61 18.55 -7.46
N SER A 335 -18.82 17.87 -8.58
CA SER A 335 -19.68 18.38 -9.64
C SER A 335 -21.17 18.41 -9.27
N GLY A 336 -21.54 17.86 -8.11
CA GLY A 336 -22.92 17.80 -7.63
C GLY A 336 -23.73 16.61 -8.16
N TRP A 337 -23.09 15.65 -8.80
CA TRP A 337 -23.74 14.45 -9.32
C TRP A 337 -24.01 13.44 -8.20
N ASP A 338 -25.09 12.68 -8.33
CA ASP A 338 -25.46 11.69 -7.32
C ASP A 338 -24.60 10.43 -7.43
N PHE A 339 -23.67 10.29 -6.50
CA PHE A 339 -22.81 9.10 -6.42
C PHE A 339 -23.58 7.84 -6.04
N GLN A 340 -24.74 7.98 -5.39
CA GLN A 340 -25.61 6.84 -5.07
C GLN A 340 -26.14 6.18 -6.35
N GLU A 341 -26.43 6.96 -7.39
CA GLU A 341 -26.83 6.43 -8.68
C GLU A 341 -25.76 5.54 -9.32
N LEU A 342 -24.47 5.92 -9.18
CA LEU A 342 -23.36 5.09 -9.66
C LEU A 342 -23.23 3.77 -8.89
N ILE A 343 -23.47 3.80 -7.57
CA ILE A 343 -23.48 2.58 -6.76
C ILE A 343 -24.58 1.63 -7.21
N GLU A 344 -25.78 2.15 -7.49
CA GLU A 344 -26.93 1.35 -7.98
C GLU A 344 -26.70 0.77 -9.37
N LYS A 345 -26.00 1.52 -10.23
CA LYS A 345 -25.61 1.10 -11.58
C LYS A 345 -24.31 0.28 -11.62
N ALA A 346 -23.73 -0.04 -10.47
CA ALA A 346 -22.48 -0.79 -10.41
C ALA A 346 -22.62 -2.16 -11.08
N VAL A 347 -21.69 -2.47 -11.97
CA VAL A 347 -21.75 -3.65 -12.85
C VAL A 347 -20.89 -4.80 -12.31
N SER A 348 -21.14 -6.01 -12.80
CA SER A 348 -20.29 -7.15 -12.51
C SER A 348 -18.91 -7.04 -13.17
N PRO A 349 -17.88 -7.73 -12.66
CA PRO A 349 -16.56 -7.77 -13.29
C PRO A 349 -16.60 -8.22 -14.76
N ILE A 350 -17.40 -9.21 -15.09
CA ILE A 350 -17.53 -9.71 -16.48
C ILE A 350 -18.14 -8.64 -17.38
N TRP A 351 -19.22 -7.99 -16.92
CA TRP A 351 -19.84 -6.91 -17.69
C TRP A 351 -18.85 -5.77 -17.94
N PHE A 352 -18.12 -5.36 -16.90
CA PHE A 352 -17.06 -4.35 -17.05
C PHE A 352 -16.02 -4.75 -18.10
N LEU A 353 -15.56 -6.00 -18.08
CA LEU A 353 -14.59 -6.49 -19.05
C LEU A 353 -15.14 -6.53 -20.48
N ILE A 354 -16.44 -6.83 -20.66
CA ILE A 354 -17.11 -6.81 -21.97
C ILE A 354 -17.24 -5.37 -22.48
N GLU A 355 -17.68 -4.44 -21.63
CA GLU A 355 -17.90 -3.03 -22.02
C GLU A 355 -16.59 -2.31 -22.34
N LYS A 356 -15.56 -2.50 -21.51
CA LYS A 356 -14.24 -1.83 -21.64
C LYS A 356 -13.26 -2.60 -22.52
N ALA A 357 -13.74 -3.61 -23.26
CA ALA A 357 -12.91 -4.33 -24.20
C ALA A 357 -12.50 -3.43 -25.37
N ASP A 358 -11.24 -3.05 -25.43
CA ASP A 358 -10.66 -2.30 -26.55
C ASP A 358 -9.90 -3.30 -27.45
N PHE A 359 -10.53 -3.70 -28.53
CA PHE A 359 -9.96 -4.59 -29.53
C PHE A 359 -10.52 -4.29 -30.93
N ASN A 360 -9.72 -4.57 -31.94
CA ASN A 360 -10.18 -4.46 -33.32
C ASN A 360 -11.17 -5.61 -33.64
N ILE A 361 -12.46 -5.29 -33.76
CA ILE A 361 -13.51 -6.27 -34.05
C ILE A 361 -13.30 -7.01 -35.37
N ASN A 362 -12.52 -6.46 -36.31
CA ASN A 362 -12.17 -7.10 -37.57
C ASN A 362 -10.92 -8.00 -37.48
N SER A 363 -10.20 -7.96 -36.35
CA SER A 363 -9.03 -8.79 -36.10
C SER A 363 -9.44 -10.12 -35.46
N ILE A 364 -9.21 -11.21 -36.15
CA ILE A 364 -9.48 -12.57 -35.63
C ILE A 364 -8.59 -12.86 -34.40
N ASP A 365 -7.37 -12.40 -34.40
CA ASP A 365 -6.41 -12.67 -33.31
C ASP A 365 -6.81 -11.88 -32.04
N ASP A 366 -7.27 -10.65 -32.19
CA ASP A 366 -7.77 -9.86 -31.06
C ASP A 366 -9.06 -10.47 -30.48
N LYS A 367 -9.98 -10.93 -31.34
CA LYS A 367 -11.20 -11.66 -30.90
C LYS A 367 -10.83 -12.93 -30.14
N LYS A 368 -9.87 -13.73 -30.64
CA LYS A 368 -9.42 -14.95 -29.97
C LYS A 368 -8.78 -14.66 -28.60
N LYS A 369 -7.93 -13.64 -28.53
CA LYS A 369 -7.27 -13.24 -27.29
C LYS A 369 -8.30 -12.82 -26.25
N PHE A 370 -9.18 -11.90 -26.59
CA PHE A 370 -10.24 -11.43 -25.70
C PHE A 370 -11.14 -12.60 -25.25
N LEU A 371 -11.59 -13.43 -26.20
CA LEU A 371 -12.44 -14.59 -25.90
C LEU A 371 -11.76 -15.53 -24.91
N THR A 372 -10.49 -15.82 -25.09
CA THR A 372 -9.72 -16.70 -24.19
C THR A 372 -9.65 -16.12 -22.77
N GLU A 373 -9.35 -14.83 -22.64
CA GLU A 373 -9.22 -14.15 -21.33
C GLU A 373 -10.57 -14.10 -20.60
N ILE A 374 -11.65 -13.69 -21.29
CA ILE A 374 -12.94 -13.53 -20.65
C ILE A 374 -13.58 -14.87 -20.27
N LEU A 375 -13.42 -15.91 -21.10
CA LEU A 375 -13.95 -17.24 -20.80
C LEU A 375 -13.26 -17.87 -19.58
N GLN A 376 -11.97 -17.63 -19.37
CA GLN A 376 -11.27 -18.07 -18.16
C GLN A 376 -11.86 -17.39 -16.90
N THR A 377 -12.19 -16.12 -17.00
CA THR A 377 -12.84 -15.40 -15.91
C THR A 377 -14.25 -15.93 -15.66
N LEU A 378 -15.03 -16.16 -16.72
CA LEU A 378 -16.39 -16.67 -16.61
C LEU A 378 -16.46 -18.09 -16.03
N LYS A 379 -15.43 -18.92 -16.26
CA LYS A 379 -15.37 -20.28 -15.68
C LYS A 379 -15.36 -20.27 -14.15
N SER A 380 -14.85 -19.22 -13.51
CA SER A 380 -14.81 -19.10 -12.05
C SER A 380 -16.18 -18.76 -11.41
N TYR A 381 -17.18 -18.39 -12.21
CA TYR A 381 -18.53 -18.15 -11.72
C TYR A 381 -19.21 -19.47 -11.38
N ASN A 382 -20.07 -19.49 -10.36
CA ASN A 382 -20.79 -20.70 -9.96
C ASN A 382 -22.17 -20.80 -10.63
N SER A 383 -22.83 -19.67 -10.86
CA SER A 383 -24.19 -19.62 -11.42
C SER A 383 -24.22 -19.99 -12.89
N ILE A 384 -25.01 -21.03 -13.23
CA ILE A 384 -25.21 -21.45 -14.62
C ILE A 384 -25.99 -20.37 -15.39
N VAL A 385 -26.95 -19.71 -14.74
CA VAL A 385 -27.77 -18.67 -15.37
C VAL A 385 -26.93 -17.45 -15.72
N GLU A 386 -26.02 -17.03 -14.83
CA GLU A 386 -25.09 -15.93 -15.12
C GLU A 386 -24.12 -16.30 -16.24
N LYS A 387 -23.61 -17.53 -16.25
CA LYS A 387 -22.77 -18.00 -17.35
C LYS A 387 -23.48 -17.93 -18.69
N ASP A 388 -24.71 -18.41 -18.77
CA ASP A 388 -25.53 -18.37 -19.99
C ASP A 388 -25.72 -16.93 -20.46
N PHE A 389 -26.11 -16.04 -19.56
CA PHE A 389 -26.30 -14.63 -19.86
C PHE A 389 -25.05 -13.99 -20.44
N TYR A 390 -23.91 -14.17 -19.78
CA TYR A 390 -22.65 -13.55 -20.22
C TYR A 390 -22.09 -14.19 -21.50
N LEU A 391 -22.28 -15.48 -21.74
CA LEU A 391 -21.88 -16.11 -23.01
C LEU A 391 -22.63 -15.50 -24.21
N LYS A 392 -23.91 -15.19 -24.06
CA LYS A 392 -24.69 -14.49 -25.09
C LYS A 392 -24.17 -13.05 -25.30
N GLU A 393 -23.91 -12.31 -24.24
CA GLU A 393 -23.36 -10.95 -24.36
C GLU A 393 -21.96 -10.94 -25.00
N ILE A 394 -21.11 -11.92 -24.67
CA ILE A 394 -19.78 -12.09 -25.31
C ILE A 394 -19.95 -12.40 -26.80
N ALA A 395 -20.88 -13.27 -27.18
CA ALA A 395 -21.17 -13.60 -28.57
C ALA A 395 -21.59 -12.34 -29.35
N LYS A 396 -22.49 -11.56 -28.80
CA LYS A 396 -22.95 -10.29 -29.36
C LYS A 396 -21.82 -9.27 -29.50
N LYS A 397 -20.99 -9.09 -28.48
CA LYS A 397 -19.83 -8.15 -28.48
C LYS A 397 -18.80 -8.51 -29.54
N LEU A 398 -18.55 -9.81 -29.76
CA LEU A 398 -17.55 -10.31 -30.70
C LEU A 398 -18.11 -10.50 -32.13
N ASP A 399 -19.41 -10.31 -32.32
CA ASP A 399 -20.10 -10.64 -33.57
C ASP A 399 -19.80 -12.09 -33.99
N LEU A 400 -20.08 -13.02 -33.07
CA LEU A 400 -19.93 -14.46 -33.25
C LEU A 400 -21.25 -15.15 -32.98
N ARG A 401 -21.43 -16.36 -33.57
CA ARG A 401 -22.58 -17.22 -33.24
C ARG A 401 -22.44 -17.70 -31.78
N GLU A 402 -23.55 -17.75 -31.07
CA GLU A 402 -23.58 -18.24 -29.69
C GLU A 402 -22.96 -19.63 -29.57
N ASP A 403 -23.31 -20.57 -30.47
CA ASP A 403 -22.75 -21.93 -30.47
C ASP A 403 -21.22 -21.94 -30.46
N THR A 404 -20.58 -21.02 -31.20
CA THR A 404 -19.13 -20.91 -31.27
C THR A 404 -18.55 -20.51 -29.91
N VAL A 405 -19.21 -19.59 -29.20
CA VAL A 405 -18.76 -19.12 -27.88
C VAL A 405 -19.01 -20.19 -26.82
N TYR A 406 -20.14 -20.89 -26.85
CA TYR A 406 -20.42 -22.02 -25.97
C TYR A 406 -19.43 -23.17 -26.17
N GLU A 407 -19.09 -23.50 -27.41
CA GLU A 407 -18.10 -24.53 -27.73
C GLU A 407 -16.71 -24.11 -27.18
N ALA A 408 -16.30 -22.86 -27.41
CA ALA A 408 -15.07 -22.32 -26.87
C ALA A 408 -15.06 -22.36 -25.32
N PHE A 409 -16.19 -22.00 -24.69
CA PHE A 409 -16.35 -22.08 -23.24
C PHE A 409 -16.19 -23.51 -22.73
N ASN A 410 -16.82 -24.51 -23.39
CA ASN A 410 -16.72 -25.91 -22.99
C ASN A 410 -15.28 -26.43 -23.11
N ARG A 411 -14.55 -26.02 -24.15
CA ARG A 411 -13.15 -26.37 -24.37
C ARG A 411 -12.18 -25.63 -23.43
N THR A 412 -12.58 -24.47 -22.88
CA THR A 412 -11.77 -23.71 -21.95
C THR A 412 -11.59 -24.51 -20.66
N ARG A 413 -10.37 -24.91 -20.35
CA ARG A 413 -10.00 -25.49 -19.06
C ARG A 413 -9.74 -24.32 -18.10
N LEU A 414 -10.26 -24.40 -16.85
CA LEU A 414 -9.73 -23.56 -15.79
C LEU A 414 -8.22 -23.81 -15.79
N LYS A 415 -7.42 -22.77 -15.96
CA LYS A 415 -6.04 -22.86 -15.50
C LYS A 415 -6.15 -23.34 -14.04
N ARG A 416 -5.76 -24.59 -13.74
CA ARG A 416 -5.51 -24.97 -12.36
C ARG A 416 -4.66 -23.85 -11.81
N GLU A 417 -4.97 -23.41 -10.61
CA GLU A 417 -3.99 -22.81 -9.72
C GLU A 417 -2.91 -23.89 -9.45
N ASP A 418 -2.19 -24.29 -10.48
CA ASP A 418 -0.83 -24.69 -10.26
C ASP A 418 -0.29 -23.44 -9.59
N ASN A 419 0.01 -23.57 -8.30
CA ASN A 419 0.83 -22.64 -7.59
C ASN A 419 1.64 -21.90 -8.63
N PHE A 420 1.56 -20.56 -8.68
CA PHE A 420 2.46 -19.76 -9.48
C PHE A 420 3.88 -19.97 -8.91
N VAL A 421 4.25 -21.24 -8.93
CA VAL A 421 5.57 -21.78 -8.87
C VAL A 421 5.84 -22.22 -10.30
N GLU A 422 6.57 -21.35 -10.96
CA GLU A 422 7.54 -21.79 -11.97
C GLU A 422 7.05 -22.78 -13.02
N ASN A 423 6.43 -22.31 -14.14
CA ASN A 423 6.80 -22.89 -15.42
C ASN A 423 6.30 -22.03 -16.58
N ASN A 424 7.24 -21.40 -17.23
CA ASN A 424 7.23 -20.63 -18.49
C ASN A 424 7.33 -19.10 -18.41
N VAL A 425 7.71 -18.51 -17.31
CA VAL A 425 8.67 -17.43 -17.38
C VAL A 425 10.03 -18.13 -17.31
N LYS A 426 10.84 -18.12 -18.37
CA LYS A 426 12.29 -18.32 -18.22
C LYS A 426 12.64 -17.58 -16.94
N LYS A 427 13.14 -18.31 -15.94
CA LYS A 427 13.64 -17.74 -14.70
C LYS A 427 14.58 -16.60 -15.13
N VAL A 428 14.06 -15.38 -15.16
CA VAL A 428 14.91 -14.22 -15.35
C VAL A 428 15.52 -14.07 -13.99
N GLU A 429 16.68 -14.69 -13.82
CA GLU A 429 17.53 -14.43 -12.68
C GLU A 429 17.93 -12.96 -12.81
N TYR A 430 17.28 -12.13 -12.00
CA TYR A 430 17.68 -10.75 -11.84
C TYR A 430 19.06 -10.78 -11.21
N ASN A 431 20.01 -10.15 -11.86
CA ASN A 431 21.35 -10.03 -11.32
C ASN A 431 21.38 -8.89 -10.28
N SER A 432 22.47 -8.83 -9.54
CA SER A 432 22.65 -7.80 -8.52
C SER A 432 22.66 -6.37 -9.08
N GLU A 433 22.94 -6.21 -10.39
CA GLU A 433 22.91 -4.90 -11.07
C GLU A 433 21.48 -4.42 -11.29
N ASP A 434 20.54 -5.33 -11.62
CA ASP A 434 19.12 -5.00 -11.77
C ASP A 434 18.54 -4.52 -10.43
N TYR A 435 18.93 -5.14 -9.31
CA TYR A 435 18.55 -4.72 -7.96
C TYR A 435 19.12 -3.35 -7.60
N ALA A 436 20.40 -3.11 -7.90
CA ALA A 436 21.05 -1.84 -7.62
C ALA A 436 20.44 -0.69 -8.43
N ILE A 437 20.15 -0.92 -9.70
CA ILE A 437 19.47 0.05 -10.57
C ILE A 437 18.09 0.39 -10.04
N TRP A 438 17.32 -0.62 -9.60
CA TRP A 438 16.01 -0.40 -9.00
C TRP A 438 16.10 0.44 -7.72
N TYR A 439 17.07 0.15 -6.84
CA TYR A 439 17.31 0.90 -5.62
C TYR A 439 17.67 2.36 -5.90
N ILE A 440 18.53 2.60 -6.89
CA ILE A 440 18.92 3.94 -7.34
C ILE A 440 17.72 4.73 -7.87
N ILE A 441 16.78 4.09 -8.58
CA ILE A 441 15.61 4.74 -9.17
C ILE A 441 14.55 5.06 -8.13
N ASN A 442 14.39 4.20 -7.11
CA ASN A 442 13.29 4.33 -6.15
C ASN A 442 13.68 4.99 -4.82
N ASP A 443 14.97 5.22 -4.57
CA ASP A 443 15.46 5.87 -3.36
C ASP A 443 16.33 7.08 -3.70
N GLU A 444 15.72 8.26 -3.63
CA GLU A 444 16.39 9.54 -3.89
C GLU A 444 17.58 9.81 -2.94
N SER A 445 17.61 9.17 -1.76
CA SER A 445 18.74 9.26 -0.83
C SER A 445 19.96 8.53 -1.36
N VAL A 446 19.76 7.42 -2.05
CA VAL A 446 20.84 6.67 -2.73
C VAL A 446 21.40 7.48 -3.90
N LEU A 447 20.53 8.18 -4.64
CA LEU A 447 20.95 9.12 -5.70
C LEU A 447 21.81 10.26 -5.16
N VAL A 448 21.48 10.81 -3.99
CA VAL A 448 22.25 11.88 -3.35
C VAL A 448 23.61 11.35 -2.87
N GLU A 449 23.64 10.17 -2.25
CA GLU A 449 24.88 9.55 -1.78
C GLU A 449 25.78 9.13 -2.96
N LEU A 450 25.20 8.64 -4.05
CA LEU A 450 25.92 8.38 -5.30
C LEU A 450 26.49 9.65 -5.91
N ARG A 451 25.75 10.76 -5.89
CA ARG A 451 26.26 12.07 -6.33
C ARG A 451 27.49 12.51 -5.54
N GLU A 452 27.56 12.20 -4.26
CA GLU A 452 28.72 12.54 -3.42
C GLU A 452 29.92 11.62 -3.66
N LYS A 453 29.68 10.36 -4.03
CA LYS A 453 30.73 9.35 -4.34
C LYS A 453 31.25 9.42 -5.77
N ILE A 454 30.59 10.13 -6.69
CA ILE A 454 31.06 10.35 -8.06
C ILE A 454 31.98 11.59 -8.09
N ILE A 455 33.28 11.35 -8.18
CA ILE A 455 34.31 12.38 -7.93
C ILE A 455 34.60 13.27 -9.17
N PHE A 456 34.25 12.83 -10.38
CA PHE A 456 34.49 13.62 -11.61
C PHE A 456 33.29 14.51 -11.98
N ARG A 457 32.73 15.23 -10.99
CA ARG A 457 31.52 16.07 -11.12
C ARG A 457 31.62 17.13 -12.22
N ASP A 458 32.78 17.77 -12.35
CA ASP A 458 32.96 18.91 -13.27
C ASP A 458 33.01 18.48 -14.73
N PHE A 459 33.32 17.20 -14.99
CA PHE A 459 33.26 16.59 -16.33
C PHE A 459 31.94 15.90 -16.63
N ILE A 460 31.11 15.71 -15.62
CA ILE A 460 29.85 14.97 -15.71
C ILE A 460 28.65 15.91 -15.48
N SER A 461 28.84 17.15 -14.99
CA SER A 461 27.76 18.01 -14.52
C SER A 461 26.69 18.32 -15.58
N LEU A 462 27.06 18.42 -16.85
CA LEU A 462 26.12 18.51 -17.96
C LEU A 462 25.70 17.12 -18.47
N ASP A 463 26.62 16.18 -18.48
CA ASP A 463 26.41 14.82 -18.96
C ASP A 463 25.69 13.91 -17.94
N LEU A 464 25.81 14.14 -16.62
CA LEU A 464 25.04 13.35 -15.64
C LEU A 464 23.57 13.77 -15.61
N ALA A 465 23.27 15.07 -15.75
CA ALA A 465 21.90 15.52 -15.95
C ALA A 465 21.36 15.00 -17.30
N ASN A 466 22.17 15.00 -18.34
CA ASN A 466 21.84 14.45 -19.64
C ASN A 466 21.82 12.91 -19.61
N PHE A 467 22.72 12.26 -18.88
CA PHE A 467 22.74 10.81 -18.68
C PHE A 467 21.54 10.36 -17.84
N LEU A 468 21.17 11.06 -16.79
CA LEU A 468 19.96 10.78 -16.04
C LEU A 468 18.70 11.10 -16.85
N ALA A 469 18.73 12.13 -17.70
CA ALA A 469 17.66 12.43 -18.64
C ALA A 469 17.63 11.45 -19.82
N GLU A 470 18.79 11.02 -20.34
CA GLU A 470 18.89 9.94 -21.34
C GLU A 470 18.51 8.58 -20.73
N TRP A 471 18.89 8.30 -19.49
CA TRP A 471 18.46 7.11 -18.76
C TRP A 471 16.96 7.14 -18.47
N TRP A 472 16.43 8.28 -18.07
CA TRP A 472 14.99 8.45 -17.92
C TRP A 472 14.27 8.28 -19.27
N THR A 473 14.82 8.84 -20.34
CA THR A 473 14.31 8.69 -21.71
C THR A 473 14.49 7.24 -22.22
N ILE A 474 15.54 6.53 -21.81
CA ILE A 474 15.74 5.10 -22.07
C ILE A 474 14.73 4.28 -21.28
N ILE A 475 14.49 4.61 -20.02
CA ILE A 475 13.46 3.98 -19.18
C ILE A 475 12.05 4.26 -19.73
N GLU A 476 11.77 5.47 -20.18
CA GLU A 476 10.52 5.80 -20.87
C GLU A 476 10.37 5.12 -22.23
N LYS A 477 11.45 4.96 -22.98
CA LYS A 477 11.48 4.26 -24.27
C LYS A 477 11.66 2.75 -24.14
N MET A 478 11.94 2.23 -22.94
CA MET A 478 11.95 0.79 -22.70
C MET A 478 10.59 0.21 -23.07
N GLU A 479 10.60 -0.85 -23.89
CA GLU A 479 9.41 -1.60 -24.24
C GLU A 479 8.58 -1.94 -22.99
N LEU A 480 7.29 -1.92 -23.14
CA LEU A 480 6.31 -2.15 -22.07
C LEU A 480 6.65 -3.40 -21.23
N GLN A 481 7.19 -4.44 -21.87
CA GLN A 481 7.68 -5.67 -21.21
C GLN A 481 8.83 -5.45 -20.23
N LYS A 482 9.72 -4.48 -20.47
CA LYS A 482 10.82 -4.18 -19.55
C LYS A 482 10.33 -3.36 -18.36
N LYS A 483 9.37 -2.43 -18.57
CA LYS A 483 8.69 -1.70 -17.48
C LYS A 483 7.92 -2.65 -16.56
N GLU A 484 7.25 -3.65 -17.12
CA GLU A 484 6.54 -4.70 -16.36
C GLU A 484 7.52 -5.58 -15.58
N ARG A 485 8.71 -5.88 -16.15
CA ARG A 485 9.77 -6.61 -15.44
C ARG A 485 10.30 -5.82 -14.23
N PHE A 486 10.51 -4.51 -14.37
CA PHE A 486 10.95 -3.67 -13.25
C PHE A 486 9.88 -3.54 -12.18
N LYS A 487 8.59 -3.46 -12.55
CA LYS A 487 7.48 -3.48 -11.58
C LYS A 487 7.39 -4.83 -10.84
N ALA A 488 7.54 -5.95 -11.56
CA ALA A 488 7.56 -7.28 -10.95
C ALA A 488 8.78 -7.49 -10.05
N LEU A 489 9.91 -6.88 -10.39
CA LEU A 489 11.11 -6.87 -9.56
C LEU A 489 10.89 -6.05 -8.28
N ALA A 490 10.29 -4.86 -8.39
CA ALA A 490 9.91 -4.03 -7.27
C ALA A 490 9.02 -4.79 -6.27
N MET A 491 7.99 -5.47 -6.78
CA MET A 491 7.10 -6.32 -5.96
C MET A 491 7.86 -7.48 -5.28
N LYS A 492 8.79 -8.15 -5.98
CA LYS A 492 9.57 -9.25 -5.40
C LYS A 492 10.59 -8.78 -4.36
N ILE A 493 11.18 -7.61 -4.55
CA ILE A 493 12.08 -7.00 -3.55
C ILE A 493 11.28 -6.61 -2.31
N GLU A 494 10.08 -6.06 -2.47
CA GLU A 494 9.17 -5.76 -1.35
C GLU A 494 8.68 -7.02 -0.62
N GLU A 495 8.45 -8.13 -1.32
CA GLU A 495 8.06 -9.42 -0.73
C GLU A 495 9.20 -10.14 0.00
N ASN A 496 10.41 -10.06 -0.51
CA ASN A 496 11.60 -10.70 0.06
C ASN A 496 12.38 -9.76 0.99
N SER A 497 11.78 -8.62 1.42
CA SER A 497 12.44 -7.74 2.34
C SER A 497 13.04 -8.57 3.47
N LEU A 498 14.37 -8.59 3.59
CA LEU A 498 14.92 -8.36 4.90
C LEU A 498 16.33 -8.90 5.07
N SER A 499 17.18 -8.05 5.52
CA SER A 499 18.43 -8.22 6.26
C SER A 499 19.67 -8.79 5.54
N GLN A 500 19.56 -9.63 4.53
CA GLN A 500 20.73 -10.09 3.75
C GLN A 500 20.90 -9.37 2.39
N THR A 501 19.88 -8.68 1.92
CA THR A 501 19.88 -7.98 0.63
C THR A 501 20.62 -6.64 0.67
N ASN A 502 20.65 -5.94 1.78
CA ASN A 502 21.27 -4.61 1.86
C ASN A 502 22.79 -4.65 1.58
N ASP A 503 23.51 -5.58 2.16
CA ASP A 503 24.98 -5.66 1.95
C ASP A 503 25.33 -6.05 0.51
N VAL A 504 24.54 -6.92 -0.11
CA VAL A 504 24.73 -7.34 -1.53
C VAL A 504 24.37 -6.18 -2.46
N VAL A 505 23.33 -5.44 -2.18
CA VAL A 505 22.91 -4.27 -2.95
C VAL A 505 23.94 -3.16 -2.84
N TRP A 506 24.41 -2.83 -1.62
CA TRP A 506 25.45 -1.81 -1.41
C TRP A 506 26.77 -2.19 -2.09
N ASN A 507 27.22 -3.43 -1.99
CA ASN A 507 28.40 -3.91 -2.71
C ASN A 507 28.27 -3.79 -4.23
N THR A 508 27.07 -3.95 -4.75
CA THR A 508 26.80 -3.81 -6.19
C THR A 508 26.74 -2.35 -6.60
N ILE A 509 26.15 -1.49 -5.78
CA ILE A 509 26.16 -0.02 -5.95
C ILE A 509 27.60 0.48 -5.97
N GLU A 510 28.47 0.03 -5.05
CA GLU A 510 29.88 0.38 -5.07
C GLU A 510 30.62 -0.06 -6.33
N LYS A 511 30.31 -1.26 -6.84
CA LYS A 511 30.87 -1.74 -8.13
C LYS A 511 30.41 -0.89 -9.30
N LEU A 512 29.12 -0.50 -9.31
CA LEU A 512 28.56 0.40 -10.34
C LEU A 512 29.20 1.80 -10.27
N VAL A 513 29.38 2.37 -9.08
CA VAL A 513 30.09 3.64 -8.89
C VAL A 513 31.52 3.55 -9.42
N LYS A 514 32.24 2.46 -9.12
CA LYS A 514 33.59 2.23 -9.66
C LYS A 514 33.58 2.14 -11.18
N LYS A 515 32.60 1.46 -11.77
CA LYS A 515 32.46 1.34 -13.23
C LYS A 515 32.16 2.71 -13.87
N ILE A 516 31.22 3.47 -13.32
CA ILE A 516 30.86 4.82 -13.77
C ILE A 516 32.07 5.75 -13.69
N ASN A 517 32.79 5.74 -12.56
CA ASN A 517 34.01 6.54 -12.39
C ASN A 517 35.09 6.14 -13.38
N LEU A 518 35.28 4.84 -13.69
CA LEU A 518 36.23 4.36 -14.68
C LEU A 518 35.87 4.80 -16.11
N ASP A 519 34.61 4.73 -16.50
CA ASP A 519 34.14 5.14 -17.82
C ASP A 519 34.22 6.66 -17.98
N SER A 520 33.85 7.41 -16.93
CA SER A 520 34.00 8.86 -16.87
C SER A 520 35.45 9.30 -16.92
N TYR A 521 36.34 8.59 -16.21
CA TYR A 521 37.79 8.80 -16.30
C TYR A 521 38.31 8.60 -17.74
N LYS A 522 37.91 7.51 -18.40
CA LYS A 522 38.33 7.25 -19.80
C LYS A 522 37.85 8.34 -20.75
N LYS A 523 36.62 8.83 -20.58
CA LYS A 523 36.01 9.91 -21.38
C LYS A 523 36.75 11.23 -21.12
N ALA A 524 36.97 11.58 -19.85
CA ALA A 524 37.72 12.77 -19.46
C ALA A 524 39.14 12.78 -20.04
N ILE A 525 39.86 11.65 -19.92
CA ILE A 525 41.21 11.50 -20.49
C ILE A 525 41.20 11.68 -22.01
N LYS A 526 40.19 11.17 -22.70
CA LYS A 526 40.08 11.32 -24.17
C LYS A 526 39.88 12.80 -24.52
N ILE A 527 38.94 13.48 -23.89
CA ILE A 527 38.63 14.91 -24.13
C ILE A 527 39.86 15.79 -23.82
N LEU A 528 40.51 15.55 -22.68
CA LEU A 528 41.68 16.34 -22.28
C LEU A 528 42.88 16.11 -23.21
N LYS A 529 43.12 14.89 -23.70
CA LYS A 529 44.13 14.61 -24.73
C LYS A 529 43.84 15.32 -26.05
N GLU A 530 42.58 15.38 -26.48
CA GLU A 530 42.18 16.12 -27.67
C GLU A 530 42.44 17.63 -27.52
N LYS A 531 42.11 18.21 -26.34
CA LYS A 531 42.41 19.61 -26.03
C LYS A 531 43.90 19.91 -25.92
N MET A 532 44.67 19.02 -25.31
CA MET A 532 46.13 19.13 -25.23
C MET A 532 46.80 19.13 -26.61
N ASN A 533 46.28 18.38 -27.56
CA ASN A 533 46.76 18.37 -28.95
C ASN A 533 46.49 19.74 -29.66
N SER A 534 45.58 20.56 -29.16
CA SER A 534 45.31 21.94 -29.64
C SER A 534 46.10 23.00 -28.85
N TRP A 535 47.12 22.64 -28.06
CA TRP A 535 47.98 23.54 -27.27
C TRP A 535 47.22 24.30 -26.13
N ASP A 536 46.16 23.71 -25.60
CA ASP A 536 45.46 24.26 -24.43
C ASP A 536 46.28 23.93 -23.16
N MET A 537 46.94 24.95 -22.59
CA MET A 537 47.79 24.81 -21.37
C MET A 537 46.98 24.46 -20.13
N ASP A 538 45.73 24.90 -20.02
CA ASP A 538 44.87 24.57 -18.87
C ASP A 538 44.47 23.09 -18.88
N ALA A 539 44.29 22.51 -20.08
CA ALA A 539 44.00 21.08 -20.22
C ALA A 539 45.10 20.18 -19.69
N PHE A 540 46.38 20.62 -19.72
CA PHE A 540 47.49 19.83 -19.17
C PHE A 540 47.45 19.77 -17.63
N ALA A 541 47.16 20.88 -16.97
CA ALA A 541 47.02 20.93 -15.51
C ALA A 541 45.84 20.05 -15.05
N GLU A 542 44.74 20.12 -15.76
CA GLU A 542 43.51 19.37 -15.51
C GLU A 542 43.70 17.86 -15.76
N TYR A 543 44.40 17.48 -16.83
CA TYR A 543 44.81 16.10 -17.11
C TYR A 543 45.60 15.50 -15.93
N THR A 544 46.58 16.25 -15.40
CA THR A 544 47.43 15.79 -14.30
C THR A 544 46.59 15.58 -13.03
N LYS A 545 45.63 16.47 -12.75
CA LYS A 545 44.72 16.40 -11.61
C LYS A 545 43.79 15.15 -11.74
N VAL A 546 43.20 14.91 -12.90
CA VAL A 546 42.33 13.78 -13.17
C VAL A 546 43.08 12.44 -13.05
N VAL A 547 44.30 12.35 -13.58
CA VAL A 547 45.13 11.15 -13.46
C VAL A 547 45.53 10.87 -11.99
N LYS A 548 45.84 11.90 -11.21
CA LYS A 548 46.14 11.76 -9.80
C LYS A 548 44.95 11.23 -9.02
N SER A 549 43.79 11.82 -9.18
CA SER A 549 42.56 11.38 -8.51
C SER A 549 42.16 9.95 -8.87
N ALA A 550 42.33 9.54 -10.16
CA ALA A 550 42.06 8.17 -10.58
C ALA A 550 43.01 7.14 -9.94
N ARG A 551 44.28 7.51 -9.70
CA ARG A 551 45.23 6.64 -8.98
C ARG A 551 44.87 6.49 -7.50
N GLU A 552 44.46 7.55 -6.84
CA GLU A 552 44.00 7.53 -5.45
C GLU A 552 42.77 6.62 -5.25
N MET A 553 41.94 6.49 -6.28
CA MET A 553 40.75 5.63 -6.27
C MET A 553 40.99 4.18 -6.76
N GLY A 554 42.23 3.84 -7.14
CA GLY A 554 42.54 2.51 -7.66
C GLY A 554 41.85 2.17 -8.98
N LEU A 555 41.55 3.18 -9.82
CA LEU A 555 40.94 3.01 -11.14
C LEU A 555 41.94 2.66 -12.25
N LYS A 556 43.20 2.56 -11.90
CA LYS A 556 44.32 2.19 -12.81
C LYS A 556 45.18 1.11 -12.21
#